data_cf3bcb3665ceaa35c1e0b8e0916f5096
#
_entry.id   cf3bcb3665ceaa35c1e0b8e0916f5096
#
_cell.length_a   1.000
_cell.length_b   1.000
_cell.length_c   1.000
_cell.angle_alpha   90.00
_cell.angle_beta   90.00
_cell.angle_gamma   90.00
#
_symmetry.space_group_name_H-M   'P 1'
#
loop_
_entity.id
_entity.type
_entity.pdbx_description
1 polymer ?
#
loop_
_entity_poly.entity_id
_entity_poly.type
_entity_poly.pdbx_seq_one_letter_code
_entity_poly.pdbx_strand_id
1 'polypeptide(L)'
;EEQMHELRTLDSSVVDLQSLPGQVQDALDRSASLLGDKNQSFGKLNTADYTVPMTVTVTPKEQTPGVTTATLVGNGTSYPMEAQKDGSFSVLIPCPLLQTVSLDRVIFMDNGTQRIETLEYEALAVTDAIVRPDLSLQATVSMKAGKLCYEGQLAVQQENLPHVFQTMRIVADIDGKQVKETPIDLDPKFTEEMAQEEDNLGIYPEFKESYDVPKGSTLTLTAVGTDENGLQYRVVLSQNSINEQGQMQDIVEQEEQTITILTPQGKRLWSGASYELY
;
A
#
# COMPACT_ATOMS: atom_id res chain seq x y z
N GLU A 1 -2.15 -41.03 31.16
CA GLU A 1 -2.12 -39.55 31.25
C GLU A 1 -0.67 -39.00 31.42
N GLU A 2 0.15 -39.67 32.23
CA GLU A 2 1.54 -39.30 32.47
C GLU A 2 2.42 -39.33 31.20
N GLN A 3 2.28 -40.36 30.35
CA GLN A 3 3.02 -40.48 29.08
C GLN A 3 2.64 -39.39 28.04
N MET A 4 1.41 -38.90 28.06
CA MET A 4 0.98 -37.80 27.18
C MET A 4 1.52 -36.46 27.66
N HIS A 5 1.78 -36.28 28.92
CA HIS A 5 2.39 -35.10 29.50
C HIS A 5 3.89 -35.02 29.18
N GLU A 6 4.59 -36.16 29.27
CA GLU A 6 6.01 -36.27 28.87
C GLU A 6 6.23 -36.01 27.37
N LEU A 7 5.34 -36.50 26.51
CA LEU A 7 5.39 -36.25 25.05
C LEU A 7 5.19 -34.76 24.71
N ARG A 8 4.30 -34.06 25.42
CA ARG A 8 4.10 -32.62 25.21
C ARG A 8 5.28 -31.79 25.70
N THR A 9 5.92 -32.17 26.79
CA THR A 9 7.13 -31.50 27.29
C THR A 9 8.34 -31.75 26.38
N LEU A 10 8.46 -32.92 25.79
CA LEU A 10 9.49 -33.22 24.80
C LEU A 10 9.27 -32.46 23.48
N ASP A 11 8.03 -32.33 23.03
CA ASP A 11 7.69 -31.61 21.82
C ASP A 11 7.97 -30.10 21.95
N SER A 12 7.64 -29.50 23.10
CA SER A 12 8.00 -28.10 23.39
C SER A 12 9.52 -27.88 23.50
N SER A 13 10.25 -28.83 24.07
CA SER A 13 11.71 -28.75 24.16
C SER A 13 12.41 -28.89 22.81
N VAL A 14 11.84 -29.66 21.86
CA VAL A 14 12.35 -29.81 20.49
C VAL A 14 12.11 -28.52 19.68
N VAL A 15 10.96 -27.87 19.86
CA VAL A 15 10.67 -26.56 19.24
C VAL A 15 11.62 -25.49 19.74
N ASP A 16 11.92 -25.46 21.03
CA ASP A 16 12.90 -24.54 21.62
C ASP A 16 14.32 -24.78 21.07
N LEU A 17 14.72 -26.04 20.91
CA LEU A 17 16.03 -26.40 20.34
C LEU A 17 16.15 -26.04 18.86
N GLN A 18 15.06 -26.06 18.09
CA GLN A 18 15.06 -25.66 16.68
C GLN A 18 15.17 -24.14 16.50
N SER A 19 14.74 -23.34 17.47
CA SER A 19 14.86 -21.88 17.43
C SER A 19 16.23 -21.36 17.90
N LEU A 20 17.01 -22.15 18.64
CA LEU A 20 18.32 -21.78 19.17
C LEU A 20 19.34 -21.32 18.11
N PRO A 21 19.48 -21.99 16.92
CA PRO A 21 20.42 -21.53 15.90
C PRO A 21 20.09 -20.11 15.40
N GLY A 22 18.80 -19.79 15.20
CA GLY A 22 18.36 -18.46 14.80
C GLY A 22 18.67 -17.41 15.87
N GLN A 23 18.37 -17.69 17.14
CA GLN A 23 18.66 -16.76 18.25
C GLN A 23 20.17 -16.53 18.44
N VAL A 24 21.01 -17.56 18.25
CA VAL A 24 22.47 -17.43 18.30
C VAL A 24 22.97 -16.59 17.11
N GLN A 25 22.44 -16.81 15.90
CA GLN A 25 22.80 -16.02 14.74
C GLN A 25 22.39 -14.55 14.93
N ASP A 26 21.18 -14.27 15.38
CA ASP A 26 20.71 -12.91 15.69
C ASP A 26 21.58 -12.22 16.75
N ALA A 27 22.03 -12.98 17.77
CA ALA A 27 22.90 -12.45 18.79
C ALA A 27 24.31 -12.13 18.25
N LEU A 28 24.84 -12.97 17.36
CA LEU A 28 26.12 -12.73 16.69
C LEU A 28 26.03 -11.53 15.76
N ASP A 29 24.97 -11.41 14.97
CA ASP A 29 24.77 -10.29 14.06
C ASP A 29 24.62 -8.97 14.82
N ARG A 30 23.83 -8.95 15.91
CA ARG A 30 23.76 -7.79 16.81
C ARG A 30 25.11 -7.45 17.43
N SER A 31 25.92 -8.45 17.78
CA SER A 31 27.26 -8.22 18.35
C SER A 31 28.21 -7.64 17.31
N ALA A 32 28.14 -8.10 16.07
CA ALA A 32 28.97 -7.65 14.97
C ALA A 32 28.58 -6.25 14.42
N SER A 33 27.31 -5.86 14.55
CA SER A 33 26.82 -4.55 14.10
C SER A 33 27.53 -3.41 14.82
N LEU A 34 27.84 -2.34 14.08
CA LEU A 34 28.37 -1.09 14.64
C LEU A 34 27.31 -0.24 15.34
N LEU A 35 26.02 -0.58 15.16
CA LEU A 35 24.90 0.16 15.75
C LEU A 35 24.48 -0.44 17.10
N GLY A 36 24.22 0.45 18.06
CA GLY A 36 23.50 0.13 19.28
C GLY A 36 22.00 0.14 19.06
N ASP A 37 21.53 1.06 18.21
CA ASP A 37 20.12 1.19 17.85
C ASP A 37 19.96 1.77 16.44
N LYS A 38 18.84 1.42 15.77
CA LYS A 38 18.39 2.01 14.52
C LYS A 38 16.88 2.15 14.51
N ASN A 39 16.38 3.28 14.07
CA ASN A 39 14.95 3.53 13.92
C ASN A 39 14.68 4.26 12.60
N GLN A 40 13.59 3.91 11.97
CA GLN A 40 13.07 4.58 10.77
C GLN A 40 11.56 4.74 10.90
N SER A 41 11.05 5.89 10.47
CA SER A 41 9.62 6.17 10.48
C SER A 41 9.25 7.11 9.34
N PHE A 42 8.10 6.85 8.73
CA PHE A 42 7.50 7.78 7.78
C PHE A 42 6.69 8.85 8.51
N GLY A 43 6.78 10.08 8.01
CA GLY A 43 5.99 11.21 8.50
C GLY A 43 4.68 11.39 7.73
N LYS A 44 4.11 12.59 7.83
CA LYS A 44 2.86 12.92 7.13
C LYS A 44 3.10 13.17 5.66
N LEU A 45 2.08 12.84 4.84
CA LEU A 45 2.07 13.15 3.42
C LEU A 45 2.18 14.65 3.17
N ASN A 46 3.15 15.05 2.34
CA ASN A 46 3.21 16.38 1.76
C ASN A 46 2.43 16.39 0.44
N THR A 47 1.25 17.02 0.42
CA THR A 47 0.37 17.07 -0.75
C THR A 47 0.84 18.04 -1.84
N ALA A 48 1.85 18.88 -1.57
CA ALA A 48 2.38 19.82 -2.57
C ALA A 48 3.20 19.12 -3.65
N ASP A 49 3.93 18.07 -3.28
CA ASP A 49 4.79 17.30 -4.18
C ASP A 49 4.57 15.78 -4.10
N TYR A 50 3.63 15.32 -3.26
CA TYR A 50 3.34 13.92 -2.98
C TYR A 50 4.58 13.14 -2.51
N THR A 51 5.29 13.72 -1.54
CA THR A 51 6.38 13.07 -0.83
C THR A 51 5.98 12.72 0.60
N VAL A 52 6.62 11.69 1.15
CA VAL A 52 6.51 11.27 2.54
C VAL A 52 7.90 11.43 3.15
N PRO A 53 8.10 12.30 4.15
CA PRO A 53 9.38 12.42 4.80
C PRO A 53 9.67 11.15 5.61
N MET A 54 10.83 10.53 5.39
CA MET A 54 11.34 9.42 6.19
C MET A 54 12.41 9.93 7.14
N THR A 55 12.19 9.79 8.43
CA THR A 55 13.21 10.04 9.45
C THR A 55 14.00 8.76 9.70
N VAL A 56 15.30 8.82 9.54
CA VAL A 56 16.23 7.73 9.88
C VAL A 56 17.11 8.18 11.02
N THR A 57 17.12 7.41 12.11
CA THR A 57 17.97 7.66 13.27
C THR A 57 18.80 6.42 13.57
N VAL A 58 20.10 6.62 13.79
CA VAL A 58 21.05 5.55 14.14
C VAL A 58 21.87 5.97 15.34
N THR A 59 22.14 5.03 16.24
CA THR A 59 23.01 5.24 17.41
C THR A 59 24.21 4.30 17.30
N PRO A 60 25.43 4.79 17.03
CA PRO A 60 26.60 3.94 17.00
C PRO A 60 26.96 3.44 18.40
N LYS A 61 27.48 2.21 18.52
CA LYS A 61 28.00 1.67 19.79
C LYS A 61 29.21 2.45 20.29
N GLU A 62 30.01 2.97 19.37
CA GLU A 62 31.23 3.72 19.66
C GLU A 62 31.27 5.00 18.84
N GLN A 63 31.56 6.11 19.50
CA GLN A 63 31.72 7.43 18.86
C GLN A 63 32.61 8.33 19.70
N THR A 64 33.24 9.31 19.07
CA THR A 64 33.93 10.43 19.71
C THR A 64 33.02 11.65 19.66
N PRO A 65 32.45 12.13 20.77
CA PRO A 65 31.53 13.26 20.77
C PRO A 65 32.13 14.50 20.09
N GLY A 66 31.37 15.10 19.15
CA GLY A 66 31.79 16.28 18.40
C GLY A 66 32.82 16.06 17.31
N VAL A 67 33.29 14.82 17.12
CA VAL A 67 34.28 14.44 16.09
C VAL A 67 33.68 13.46 15.08
N THR A 68 32.99 12.42 15.58
CA THR A 68 32.34 11.43 14.71
C THR A 68 31.26 12.11 13.89
N THR A 69 31.24 11.86 12.58
CA THR A 69 30.18 12.24 11.66
C THR A 69 29.55 11.00 11.03
N ALA A 70 28.31 11.09 10.61
CA ALA A 70 27.59 10.02 9.95
C ALA A 70 27.00 10.47 8.62
N THR A 71 26.99 9.56 7.65
CA THR A 71 26.35 9.74 6.33
C THR A 71 25.55 8.51 6.01
N LEU A 72 24.25 8.68 5.76
CA LEU A 72 23.38 7.62 5.28
C LEU A 72 23.48 7.54 3.76
N VAL A 73 23.53 6.34 3.21
CA VAL A 73 23.41 6.08 1.77
C VAL A 73 22.13 5.29 1.53
N GLY A 74 21.27 5.83 0.68
CA GLY A 74 20.02 5.18 0.28
C GLY A 74 19.61 5.60 -1.14
N ASN A 75 19.01 4.70 -1.90
CA ASN A 75 18.66 4.92 -3.30
C ASN A 75 19.80 5.50 -4.13
N GLY A 76 21.06 5.09 -3.86
CA GLY A 76 22.26 5.62 -4.52
C GLY A 76 22.64 7.07 -4.14
N THR A 77 21.95 7.72 -3.22
CA THR A 77 22.19 9.09 -2.77
C THR A 77 22.78 9.09 -1.36
N SER A 78 23.69 10.04 -1.10
CA SER A 78 24.31 10.22 0.21
C SER A 78 23.65 11.38 0.95
N TYR A 79 23.23 11.13 2.19
CA TYR A 79 22.55 12.08 3.07
C TYR A 79 23.39 12.30 4.33
N PRO A 80 24.03 13.46 4.52
CA PRO A 80 24.68 13.80 5.79
C PRO A 80 23.68 13.76 6.93
N MET A 81 24.06 13.12 8.04
CA MET A 81 23.21 13.01 9.24
C MET A 81 23.61 14.06 10.27
N GLU A 82 22.63 14.57 11.00
CA GLU A 82 22.84 15.52 12.08
C GLU A 82 23.05 14.80 13.41
N ALA A 83 24.13 15.16 14.13
CA ALA A 83 24.39 14.64 15.46
C ALA A 83 23.37 15.19 16.47
N GLN A 84 22.76 14.31 17.25
CA GLN A 84 21.80 14.64 18.29
C GLN A 84 22.46 14.70 19.67
N LYS A 85 21.79 15.33 20.66
CA LYS A 85 22.32 15.49 22.02
C LYS A 85 22.49 14.17 22.78
N ASP A 86 21.72 13.15 22.40
CA ASP A 86 21.76 11.81 23.00
C ASP A 86 22.84 10.89 22.38
N GLY A 87 23.61 11.42 21.43
CA GLY A 87 24.65 10.67 20.74
C GLY A 87 24.15 9.91 19.52
N SER A 88 22.89 10.01 19.15
CA SER A 88 22.39 9.49 17.88
C SER A 88 22.69 10.43 16.71
N PHE A 89 22.53 9.92 15.49
CA PHE A 89 22.56 10.69 14.25
C PHE A 89 21.23 10.53 13.53
N SER A 90 20.67 11.64 13.04
CA SER A 90 19.38 11.64 12.38
C SER A 90 19.41 12.37 11.05
N VAL A 91 18.58 11.93 10.10
CA VAL A 91 18.37 12.61 8.82
C VAL A 91 16.92 12.45 8.37
N LEU A 92 16.42 13.48 7.68
CA LEU A 92 15.12 13.47 7.03
C LEU A 92 15.31 13.32 5.52
N ILE A 93 14.68 12.29 4.94
CA ILE A 93 14.73 12.00 3.50
C ILE A 93 13.35 12.21 2.90
N PRO A 94 13.18 13.07 1.88
CA PRO A 94 11.92 13.16 1.15
C PRO A 94 11.79 11.92 0.22
N CYS A 95 10.82 11.06 0.49
CA CYS A 95 10.56 9.86 -0.29
C CYS A 95 9.33 10.10 -1.18
N PRO A 96 9.40 9.89 -2.50
CA PRO A 96 8.20 9.95 -3.33
C PRO A 96 7.17 8.93 -2.87
N LEU A 97 5.92 9.36 -2.74
CA LEU A 97 4.82 8.51 -2.30
C LEU A 97 4.70 7.27 -3.19
N LEU A 98 4.50 6.10 -2.57
CA LEU A 98 4.33 4.80 -3.23
C LEU A 98 5.52 4.38 -4.11
N GLN A 99 6.71 4.87 -3.81
CA GLN A 99 7.94 4.35 -4.38
C GLN A 99 8.74 3.60 -3.33
N THR A 100 9.47 2.57 -3.79
CA THR A 100 10.36 1.81 -2.92
C THR A 100 11.54 2.68 -2.48
N VAL A 101 11.82 2.68 -1.18
CA VAL A 101 12.97 3.32 -0.56
C VAL A 101 13.91 2.24 -0.07
N SER A 102 15.16 2.24 -0.54
CA SER A 102 16.22 1.40 0.00
C SER A 102 17.20 2.22 0.82
N LEU A 103 17.61 1.69 1.97
CA LEU A 103 18.70 2.22 2.77
C LEU A 103 19.84 1.20 2.74
N ASP A 104 20.93 1.58 2.11
CA ASP A 104 22.01 0.63 1.81
C ASP A 104 22.97 0.51 3.01
N ARG A 105 23.45 1.66 3.53
CA ARG A 105 24.46 1.68 4.60
C ARG A 105 24.56 3.04 5.29
N VAL A 106 25.17 3.02 6.49
CA VAL A 106 25.64 4.22 7.17
C VAL A 106 27.18 4.21 7.18
N ILE A 107 27.76 5.35 6.90
CA ILE A 107 29.20 5.58 6.90
C ILE A 107 29.52 6.50 8.09
N PHE A 108 30.27 6.02 9.06
CA PHE A 108 30.82 6.81 10.17
C PHE A 108 32.26 7.20 9.85
N MET A 109 32.59 8.48 10.10
CA MET A 109 33.94 9.01 10.00
C MET A 109 34.36 9.50 11.39
N ASP A 110 35.48 8.98 11.91
CA ASP A 110 36.05 9.35 13.20
C ASP A 110 37.57 9.58 13.05
N ASN A 111 38.03 10.81 13.21
CA ASN A 111 39.45 11.18 13.07
C ASN A 111 40.10 10.64 11.78
N GLY A 112 39.37 10.65 10.65
CA GLY A 112 39.86 10.14 9.35
C GLY A 112 39.73 8.62 9.19
N THR A 113 39.26 7.89 10.18
CA THR A 113 38.94 6.46 10.11
C THR A 113 37.50 6.27 9.69
N GLN A 114 37.29 5.51 8.61
CA GLN A 114 35.95 5.17 8.12
C GLN A 114 35.51 3.82 8.67
N ARG A 115 34.25 3.76 9.12
CA ARG A 115 33.55 2.53 9.49
C ARG A 115 32.23 2.49 8.72
N ILE A 116 31.83 1.33 8.23
CA ILE A 116 30.62 1.16 7.40
C ILE A 116 29.72 0.11 8.05
N GLU A 117 28.47 0.45 8.23
CA GLU A 117 27.39 -0.46 8.61
C GLU A 117 26.40 -0.62 7.48
N THR A 118 26.14 -1.86 7.06
CA THR A 118 25.10 -2.19 6.08
C THR A 118 23.74 -2.20 6.76
N LEU A 119 22.73 -1.62 6.12
CA LEU A 119 21.40 -1.51 6.69
C LEU A 119 20.41 -2.54 6.13
N GLU A 120 20.51 -2.91 4.86
CA GLU A 120 19.64 -3.87 4.16
C GLU A 120 18.15 -3.61 4.42
N TYR A 121 17.74 -2.35 4.30
CA TYR A 121 16.36 -1.94 4.51
C TYR A 121 15.72 -1.54 3.18
N GLU A 122 14.56 -2.10 2.93
CA GLU A 122 13.71 -1.76 1.79
C GLU A 122 12.27 -1.67 2.25
N ALA A 123 11.57 -0.60 1.87
CA ALA A 123 10.16 -0.42 2.16
C ALA A 123 9.49 0.45 1.11
N LEU A 124 8.19 0.25 0.93
CA LEU A 124 7.35 1.16 0.16
C LEU A 124 7.14 2.45 0.96
N ALA A 125 7.34 3.62 0.35
CA ALA A 125 7.06 4.90 0.99
C ALA A 125 5.53 5.13 1.05
N VAL A 126 4.91 4.57 2.08
CA VAL A 126 3.48 4.70 2.35
C VAL A 126 3.25 5.48 3.64
N THR A 127 2.05 5.98 3.80
CA THR A 127 1.56 6.62 5.02
C THR A 127 0.16 6.11 5.29
N ASP A 128 -0.25 6.13 6.56
CA ASP A 128 -1.61 5.76 6.96
C ASP A 128 -2.68 6.67 6.32
N ALA A 129 -2.28 7.82 5.75
CA ALA A 129 -3.17 8.75 5.06
C ALA A 129 -3.62 8.29 3.65
N ILE A 130 -3.16 7.14 3.16
CA ILE A 130 -3.60 6.59 1.87
C ILE A 130 -4.77 5.66 2.10
N VAL A 131 -5.85 5.84 1.32
CA VAL A 131 -6.97 4.89 1.31
C VAL A 131 -6.48 3.55 0.73
N ARG A 132 -6.78 2.46 1.42
CA ARG A 132 -6.54 1.08 0.96
C ARG A 132 -7.88 0.47 0.54
N PRO A 133 -8.26 0.61 -0.73
CA PRO A 133 -9.58 0.21 -1.18
C PRO A 133 -9.63 -1.28 -1.55
N ASP A 134 -10.71 -1.93 -1.16
CA ASP A 134 -11.20 -3.15 -1.77
C ASP A 134 -12.55 -2.83 -2.44
N LEU A 135 -12.57 -2.82 -3.78
CA LEU A 135 -13.72 -2.41 -4.58
C LEU A 135 -14.14 -3.55 -5.49
N SER A 136 -15.37 -4.01 -5.37
CA SER A 136 -15.89 -5.04 -6.27
C SER A 136 -17.32 -4.75 -6.74
N LEU A 137 -17.64 -5.15 -7.97
CA LEU A 137 -18.97 -5.04 -8.53
C LEU A 137 -19.70 -6.38 -8.42
N GLN A 138 -20.65 -6.46 -7.50
CA GLN A 138 -21.51 -7.62 -7.28
C GLN A 138 -22.81 -7.44 -8.07
N ALA A 139 -22.79 -7.71 -9.37
CA ALA A 139 -23.92 -7.47 -10.26
C ALA A 139 -24.19 -8.64 -11.18
N THR A 140 -25.48 -8.85 -11.47
CA THR A 140 -25.91 -9.69 -12.58
C THR A 140 -25.76 -8.88 -13.89
N VAL A 141 -25.02 -9.45 -14.85
CA VAL A 141 -24.85 -8.86 -16.17
C VAL A 141 -25.72 -9.63 -17.17
N SER A 142 -26.46 -8.92 -17.99
CA SER A 142 -27.37 -9.55 -18.98
C SER A 142 -27.60 -8.67 -20.19
N MET A 143 -27.95 -9.31 -21.32
CA MET A 143 -28.40 -8.60 -22.52
C MET A 143 -29.93 -8.44 -22.48
N LYS A 144 -30.42 -7.19 -22.46
CA LYS A 144 -31.85 -6.86 -22.53
C LYS A 144 -32.09 -5.82 -23.62
N ALA A 145 -32.96 -6.14 -24.57
CA ALA A 145 -33.29 -5.25 -25.69
C ALA A 145 -32.08 -4.66 -26.44
N GLY A 146 -31.03 -5.46 -26.66
CA GLY A 146 -29.80 -5.05 -27.33
C GLY A 146 -28.82 -4.22 -26.51
N LYS A 147 -29.09 -4.01 -25.20
CA LYS A 147 -28.24 -3.30 -24.28
C LYS A 147 -27.61 -4.26 -23.28
N LEU A 148 -26.38 -3.98 -22.87
CA LEU A 148 -25.72 -4.63 -21.77
C LEU A 148 -26.20 -3.99 -20.45
N CYS A 149 -26.85 -4.78 -19.59
CA CYS A 149 -27.47 -4.32 -18.36
C CYS A 149 -26.77 -4.90 -17.15
N TYR A 150 -26.47 -4.04 -16.17
CA TYR A 150 -25.94 -4.40 -14.86
C TYR A 150 -27.00 -4.12 -13.81
N GLU A 151 -27.19 -5.06 -12.88
CA GLU A 151 -28.17 -4.94 -11.80
C GLU A 151 -27.60 -5.60 -10.53
N GLY A 152 -27.26 -4.82 -9.53
CA GLY A 152 -26.63 -5.28 -8.30
C GLY A 152 -26.14 -4.15 -7.42
N GLN A 153 -24.97 -4.32 -6.81
CA GLN A 153 -24.37 -3.33 -5.91
C GLN A 153 -22.86 -3.22 -6.11
N LEU A 154 -22.30 -2.05 -5.79
CA LEU A 154 -20.86 -1.83 -5.68
C LEU A 154 -20.45 -2.09 -4.23
N ALA A 155 -19.61 -3.07 -3.98
CA ALA A 155 -18.97 -3.22 -2.67
C ALA A 155 -17.80 -2.26 -2.57
N VAL A 156 -17.80 -1.38 -1.56
CA VAL A 156 -16.71 -0.46 -1.24
C VAL A 156 -16.27 -0.78 0.17
N GLN A 157 -15.13 -1.45 0.30
CA GLN A 157 -14.50 -1.80 1.56
C GLN A 157 -13.18 -1.05 1.72
N GLN A 158 -12.82 -0.70 2.95
CA GLN A 158 -11.61 0.04 3.26
C GLN A 158 -11.08 -0.43 4.62
N GLU A 159 -9.77 -0.69 4.69
CA GLU A 159 -9.18 -1.25 5.90
C GLU A 159 -8.59 -0.20 6.86
N ASN A 160 -8.24 0.98 6.37
CA ASN A 160 -7.50 1.98 7.15
C ASN A 160 -8.33 3.21 7.52
N LEU A 161 -9.43 3.03 8.22
CA LEU A 161 -10.18 4.16 8.79
C LEU A 161 -9.27 5.01 9.71
N PRO A 162 -9.42 6.32 9.76
CA PRO A 162 -10.58 7.11 9.27
C PRO A 162 -10.46 7.62 7.82
N HIS A 163 -9.45 7.22 7.06
CA HIS A 163 -9.23 7.72 5.70
C HIS A 163 -10.21 7.06 4.73
N VAL A 164 -11.11 7.84 4.18
CA VAL A 164 -12.21 7.39 3.32
C VAL A 164 -12.27 8.19 2.04
N PHE A 165 -12.91 7.63 1.02
CA PHE A 165 -13.20 8.38 -0.18
C PHE A 165 -14.17 9.52 0.10
N GLN A 166 -13.83 10.71 -0.37
CA GLN A 166 -14.71 11.89 -0.32
C GLN A 166 -15.73 11.86 -1.45
N THR A 167 -15.36 11.31 -2.59
CA THR A 167 -16.24 11.11 -3.74
C THR A 167 -15.94 9.80 -4.42
N MET A 168 -16.95 9.21 -5.04
CA MET A 168 -16.80 8.02 -5.88
C MET A 168 -17.72 8.10 -7.09
N ARG A 169 -17.27 7.55 -8.21
CA ARG A 169 -18.05 7.40 -9.43
C ARG A 169 -17.63 6.16 -10.19
N ILE A 170 -18.51 5.63 -11.00
CA ILE A 170 -18.20 4.61 -12.01
C ILE A 170 -18.10 5.29 -13.37
N VAL A 171 -16.98 5.08 -14.04
CA VAL A 171 -16.72 5.54 -15.40
C VAL A 171 -16.89 4.33 -16.32
N ALA A 172 -17.76 4.48 -17.32
CA ALA A 172 -17.97 3.50 -18.37
C ALA A 172 -17.25 3.94 -19.64
N ASP A 173 -16.38 3.08 -20.16
CA ASP A 173 -15.64 3.28 -21.40
C ASP A 173 -16.00 2.18 -22.40
N ILE A 174 -16.20 2.56 -23.66
CA ILE A 174 -16.29 1.61 -24.78
C ILE A 174 -15.05 1.80 -25.65
N ASP A 175 -14.25 0.75 -25.78
CA ASP A 175 -12.97 0.73 -26.51
C ASP A 175 -12.05 1.90 -26.12
N GLY A 176 -11.99 2.20 -24.81
CA GLY A 176 -11.17 3.28 -24.24
C GLY A 176 -11.75 4.69 -24.39
N LYS A 177 -12.97 4.83 -24.94
CA LYS A 177 -13.67 6.11 -25.00
C LYS A 177 -14.77 6.18 -23.95
N GLN A 178 -14.66 7.14 -23.03
CA GLN A 178 -15.67 7.36 -22.01
C GLN A 178 -17.05 7.67 -22.64
N VAL A 179 -18.06 6.93 -22.23
CA VAL A 179 -19.45 7.07 -22.71
C VAL A 179 -20.40 7.51 -21.60
N LYS A 180 -20.09 7.20 -20.35
CA LYS A 180 -20.92 7.57 -19.20
C LYS A 180 -20.09 7.70 -17.94
N GLU A 181 -20.57 8.55 -17.03
CA GLU A 181 -20.09 8.66 -15.66
C GLU A 181 -21.28 8.63 -14.72
N THR A 182 -21.27 7.74 -13.73
CA THR A 182 -22.34 7.57 -12.74
C THR A 182 -21.76 7.85 -11.37
N PRO A 183 -22.16 8.94 -10.68
CA PRO A 183 -21.75 9.20 -9.30
C PRO A 183 -22.32 8.12 -8.38
N ILE A 184 -21.54 7.75 -7.38
CA ILE A 184 -21.92 6.82 -6.31
C ILE A 184 -22.13 7.65 -5.03
N ASP A 185 -23.28 7.47 -4.42
CA ASP A 185 -23.59 8.11 -3.14
C ASP A 185 -22.87 7.36 -2.00
N LEU A 186 -21.95 8.06 -1.36
CA LEU A 186 -21.23 7.60 -0.18
C LEU A 186 -21.92 8.23 1.04
N ASP A 187 -23.02 7.66 1.53
CA ASP A 187 -23.79 8.23 2.65
C ASP A 187 -22.86 8.51 3.86
N PRO A 188 -22.71 9.78 4.31
CA PRO A 188 -21.83 10.13 5.42
C PRO A 188 -22.25 9.50 6.76
N LYS A 189 -23.56 9.21 6.94
CA LYS A 189 -24.06 8.56 8.16
C LYS A 189 -23.58 7.12 8.26
N PHE A 190 -23.42 6.48 7.14
CA PHE A 190 -22.91 5.12 7.07
C PHE A 190 -21.42 5.05 7.49
N THR A 191 -20.62 6.03 7.10
CA THR A 191 -19.20 6.09 7.50
C THR A 191 -19.00 6.34 9.00
N GLU A 192 -19.89 7.07 9.67
CA GLU A 192 -19.82 7.29 11.12
C GLU A 192 -20.30 6.07 11.94
N GLU A 193 -21.35 5.38 11.49
CA GLU A 193 -21.84 4.15 12.13
C GLU A 193 -20.86 3.00 11.97
N MET A 194 -20.22 2.88 10.81
CA MET A 194 -19.24 1.86 10.50
C MET A 194 -17.93 2.02 11.26
N ALA A 195 -17.50 3.24 11.54
CA ALA A 195 -16.32 3.51 12.36
C ALA A 195 -16.45 2.98 13.81
N GLN A 196 -17.63 2.51 14.21
CA GLN A 196 -17.92 1.93 15.53
C GLN A 196 -18.00 0.39 15.53
N GLU A 197 -18.09 -0.26 14.38
CA GLU A 197 -18.14 -1.72 14.26
C GLU A 197 -16.80 -2.25 13.71
N GLU A 198 -16.05 -2.98 14.55
CA GLU A 198 -14.63 -3.36 14.30
C GLU A 198 -14.42 -4.38 13.16
N ASP A 199 -15.45 -5.04 12.61
CA ASP A 199 -15.22 -6.28 11.84
C ASP A 199 -15.67 -6.31 10.37
N ASN A 200 -16.38 -5.30 9.80
CA ASN A 200 -16.72 -5.30 8.36
C ASN A 200 -17.17 -3.92 7.86
N LEU A 201 -16.24 -3.13 7.43
CA LEU A 201 -16.45 -1.75 7.03
C LEU A 201 -16.63 -1.63 5.51
N GLY A 202 -17.81 -1.99 5.01
CA GLY A 202 -18.17 -1.90 3.60
C GLY A 202 -19.48 -1.16 3.38
N ILE A 203 -19.54 -0.27 2.40
CA ILE A 203 -20.80 0.25 1.88
C ILE A 203 -21.16 -0.49 0.59
N TYR A 204 -22.48 -0.65 0.36
CA TYR A 204 -23.01 -1.44 -0.75
C TYR A 204 -24.05 -0.65 -1.55
N PRO A 205 -23.70 0.51 -2.14
CA PRO A 205 -24.62 1.28 -2.94
C PRO A 205 -25.16 0.49 -4.12
N GLU A 206 -26.47 0.66 -4.40
CA GLU A 206 -27.12 0.03 -5.55
C GLU A 206 -26.48 0.52 -6.85
N PHE A 207 -26.22 -0.40 -7.77
CA PHE A 207 -25.74 -0.12 -9.11
C PHE A 207 -26.65 -0.76 -10.14
N LYS A 208 -27.36 0.09 -10.89
CA LYS A 208 -28.29 -0.35 -11.93
C LYS A 208 -28.12 0.51 -13.17
N GLU A 209 -27.49 -0.07 -14.18
CA GLU A 209 -27.12 0.66 -15.37
C GLU A 209 -27.29 -0.16 -16.66
N SER A 210 -27.43 0.53 -17.78
CA SER A 210 -27.49 -0.11 -19.10
C SER A 210 -26.71 0.69 -20.14
N TYR A 211 -26.02 -0.04 -21.03
CA TYR A 211 -25.12 0.52 -22.02
C TYR A 211 -25.40 -0.04 -23.40
N ASP A 212 -25.41 0.86 -24.39
CA ASP A 212 -25.45 0.48 -25.83
C ASP A 212 -24.01 0.16 -26.27
N VAL A 213 -23.63 -1.13 -26.28
CA VAL A 213 -22.29 -1.57 -26.64
C VAL A 213 -22.35 -2.10 -28.08
N PRO A 214 -21.60 -1.50 -29.03
CA PRO A 214 -21.54 -1.98 -30.39
C PRO A 214 -20.99 -3.41 -30.50
N LYS A 215 -21.37 -4.13 -31.53
CA LYS A 215 -20.77 -5.43 -31.84
C LYS A 215 -19.29 -5.27 -32.13
N GLY A 216 -18.48 -6.20 -31.66
CA GLY A 216 -17.02 -6.16 -31.73
C GLY A 216 -16.36 -5.23 -30.71
N SER A 217 -17.14 -4.57 -29.82
CA SER A 217 -16.62 -3.61 -28.86
C SER A 217 -16.62 -4.17 -27.43
N THR A 218 -15.77 -3.57 -26.58
CA THR A 218 -15.63 -3.90 -25.18
C THR A 218 -16.06 -2.74 -24.30
N LEU A 219 -16.96 -3.00 -23.35
CA LEU A 219 -17.29 -2.11 -22.26
C LEU A 219 -16.37 -2.39 -21.06
N THR A 220 -15.74 -1.35 -20.53
CA THR A 220 -14.98 -1.38 -19.29
C THR A 220 -15.65 -0.48 -18.26
N LEU A 221 -15.93 -1.00 -17.07
CA LEU A 221 -16.40 -0.24 -15.92
C LEU A 221 -15.23 -0.03 -14.95
N THR A 222 -14.94 1.22 -14.63
CA THR A 222 -13.86 1.60 -13.73
C THR A 222 -14.43 2.41 -12.55
N ALA A 223 -14.24 1.96 -11.32
CA ALA A 223 -14.47 2.81 -10.15
C ALA A 223 -13.36 3.85 -10.03
N VAL A 224 -13.75 5.09 -9.73
CA VAL A 224 -12.85 6.20 -9.48
C VAL A 224 -13.22 6.85 -8.16
N GLY A 225 -12.44 6.57 -7.11
CA GLY A 225 -12.55 7.20 -5.80
C GLY A 225 -11.58 8.37 -5.68
N THR A 226 -11.94 9.40 -4.92
CA THR A 226 -11.04 10.51 -4.57
C THR A 226 -11.00 10.64 -3.06
N ASP A 227 -9.80 10.64 -2.46
CA ASP A 227 -9.62 10.79 -1.03
C ASP A 227 -9.52 12.27 -0.59
N GLU A 228 -9.34 12.51 0.71
CA GLU A 228 -9.19 13.83 1.31
C GLU A 228 -7.94 14.59 0.84
N ASN A 229 -6.92 13.87 0.37
CA ASN A 229 -5.68 14.44 -0.17
C ASN A 229 -5.79 14.77 -1.67
N GLY A 230 -6.95 14.49 -2.27
CA GLY A 230 -7.23 14.66 -3.69
C GLY A 230 -6.63 13.57 -4.57
N LEU A 231 -6.06 12.51 -4.00
CA LEU A 231 -5.58 11.37 -4.77
C LEU A 231 -6.75 10.64 -5.41
N GLN A 232 -6.59 10.24 -6.66
CA GLN A 232 -7.59 9.48 -7.40
C GLN A 232 -7.17 8.01 -7.48
N TYR A 233 -8.06 7.14 -7.07
CA TYR A 233 -7.91 5.68 -7.11
C TYR A 233 -8.78 5.13 -8.22
N ARG A 234 -8.19 4.45 -9.18
CA ARG A 234 -8.89 3.84 -10.32
C ARG A 234 -8.78 2.34 -10.26
N VAL A 235 -9.93 1.66 -10.25
CA VAL A 235 -10.02 0.21 -10.17
C VAL A 235 -10.94 -0.29 -11.26
N VAL A 236 -10.47 -1.19 -12.12
CA VAL A 236 -11.31 -1.83 -13.12
C VAL A 236 -12.20 -2.85 -12.44
N LEU A 237 -13.52 -2.65 -12.52
CA LEU A 237 -14.53 -3.48 -11.88
C LEU A 237 -15.04 -4.61 -12.76
N SER A 238 -15.15 -4.34 -14.07
CA SER A 238 -15.73 -5.28 -15.04
C SER A 238 -15.30 -4.94 -16.46
N GLN A 239 -15.08 -5.97 -17.27
CA GLN A 239 -14.88 -5.87 -18.70
C GLN A 239 -15.75 -6.92 -19.42
N ASN A 240 -16.65 -6.46 -20.28
CA ASN A 240 -17.51 -7.33 -21.07
C ASN A 240 -17.46 -6.92 -22.54
N SER A 241 -17.29 -7.88 -23.43
CA SER A 241 -17.32 -7.65 -24.87
C SER A 241 -18.60 -8.17 -25.51
N ILE A 242 -19.01 -7.54 -26.61
CA ILE A 242 -20.08 -8.02 -27.47
C ILE A 242 -19.43 -8.51 -28.76
N ASN A 243 -19.52 -9.80 -29.06
CA ASN A 243 -18.95 -10.34 -30.28
C ASN A 243 -19.72 -9.89 -31.53
N GLU A 244 -19.21 -10.24 -32.72
CA GLU A 244 -19.84 -9.90 -34.01
C GLU A 244 -21.26 -10.50 -34.18
N GLN A 245 -21.57 -11.57 -33.44
CA GLN A 245 -22.90 -12.20 -33.41
C GLN A 245 -23.86 -11.47 -32.45
N GLY A 246 -23.35 -10.51 -31.65
CA GLY A 246 -24.14 -9.77 -30.66
C GLY A 246 -24.32 -10.52 -29.34
N GLN A 247 -23.45 -11.49 -29.04
CA GLN A 247 -23.46 -12.25 -27.80
C GLN A 247 -22.46 -11.63 -26.87
N MET A 248 -22.82 -11.56 -25.59
CA MET A 248 -21.91 -11.15 -24.49
C MET A 248 -20.85 -12.22 -24.27
N GLN A 249 -19.63 -11.78 -24.08
CA GLN A 249 -18.49 -12.58 -23.65
C GLN A 249 -17.85 -11.89 -22.45
N ASP A 250 -17.73 -12.60 -21.37
CA ASP A 250 -16.93 -12.13 -20.23
C ASP A 250 -15.46 -12.17 -20.65
N ILE A 251 -14.79 -11.05 -20.52
CA ILE A 251 -13.33 -11.03 -20.61
C ILE A 251 -12.83 -11.56 -19.29
N VAL A 252 -12.00 -12.59 -19.37
CA VAL A 252 -11.42 -13.39 -18.27
C VAL A 252 -11.37 -12.61 -16.95
N GLU A 253 -11.91 -13.22 -15.89
CA GLU A 253 -11.78 -12.73 -14.51
C GLU A 253 -10.33 -12.33 -14.27
N GLN A 254 -10.11 -11.06 -13.94
CA GLN A 254 -8.80 -10.64 -13.49
C GLN A 254 -8.58 -11.34 -12.15
N GLU A 255 -7.67 -12.30 -12.10
CA GLU A 255 -7.32 -13.04 -10.88
C GLU A 255 -6.88 -12.07 -9.76
N GLU A 256 -6.44 -10.86 -10.12
CA GLU A 256 -5.99 -9.83 -9.19
C GLU A 256 -6.46 -8.44 -9.63
N GLN A 257 -7.08 -7.73 -8.69
CA GLN A 257 -7.56 -6.38 -8.94
C GLN A 257 -6.40 -5.38 -8.97
N THR A 258 -6.23 -4.71 -10.11
CA THR A 258 -5.22 -3.67 -10.27
C THR A 258 -5.79 -2.31 -9.88
N ILE A 259 -5.09 -1.63 -8.96
CA ILE A 259 -5.38 -0.26 -8.55
C ILE A 259 -4.36 0.68 -9.20
N THR A 260 -4.84 1.78 -9.76
CA THR A 260 -3.98 2.88 -10.23
C THR A 260 -4.25 4.12 -9.38
N ILE A 261 -3.19 4.70 -8.80
CA ILE A 261 -3.27 5.91 -7.98
C ILE A 261 -2.66 7.08 -8.74
N LEU A 262 -3.44 8.16 -8.86
CA LEU A 262 -3.09 9.37 -9.60
C LEU A 262 -3.14 10.59 -8.68
N THR A 263 -2.32 11.61 -8.99
CA THR A 263 -2.49 12.94 -8.41
C THR A 263 -3.77 13.60 -8.95
N PRO A 264 -4.28 14.69 -8.34
CA PRO A 264 -5.42 15.45 -8.88
C PRO A 264 -5.20 15.95 -10.31
N GLN A 265 -3.95 16.13 -10.73
CA GLN A 265 -3.57 16.56 -12.09
C GLN A 265 -3.45 15.38 -13.07
N GLY A 266 -3.77 14.16 -12.62
CA GLY A 266 -3.73 12.95 -13.46
C GLY A 266 -2.34 12.33 -13.64
N LYS A 267 -1.31 12.79 -12.90
CA LYS A 267 -0.01 12.12 -12.91
C LYS A 267 -0.11 10.80 -12.13
N ARG A 268 0.29 9.70 -12.76
CA ARG A 268 0.34 8.38 -12.11
C ARG A 268 1.46 8.33 -11.08
N LEU A 269 1.08 8.01 -9.84
CA LEU A 269 2.00 7.77 -8.73
C LEU A 269 2.35 6.28 -8.63
N TRP A 270 1.34 5.43 -8.77
CA TRP A 270 1.49 3.98 -8.59
C TRP A 270 0.45 3.21 -9.40
N SER A 271 0.77 1.94 -9.71
CA SER A 271 -0.17 0.96 -10.23
C SER A 271 0.33 -0.44 -9.91
N GLY A 272 -0.50 -1.25 -9.30
CA GLY A 272 -0.17 -2.62 -8.87
C GLY A 272 -1.39 -3.35 -8.33
N ALA A 273 -1.19 -4.55 -7.82
CA ALA A 273 -2.25 -5.30 -7.16
C ALA A 273 -2.60 -4.70 -5.79
N SER A 274 -3.85 -4.82 -5.37
CA SER A 274 -4.32 -4.21 -4.10
C SER A 274 -3.49 -4.64 -2.90
N TYR A 275 -3.10 -5.91 -2.82
CA TYR A 275 -2.31 -6.45 -1.70
C TYR A 275 -0.89 -5.85 -1.58
N GLU A 276 -0.33 -5.25 -2.64
CA GLU A 276 0.98 -4.59 -2.59
C GLU A 276 0.98 -3.28 -1.80
N LEU A 277 -0.21 -2.78 -1.44
CA LEU A 277 -0.38 -1.58 -0.59
C LEU A 277 -0.39 -1.88 0.91
N TYR A 278 -0.29 -3.17 1.29
CA TYR A 278 -0.38 -3.63 2.69
C TYR A 278 0.96 -3.94 3.33
#